data_6edcd4273b9947487a65f6b4f4113de5
#
_entry.id   6edcd4273b9947487a65f6b4f4113de5
#
_cell.length_a   1.000
_cell.length_b   1.000
_cell.length_c   1.000
_cell.angle_alpha   90.00
_cell.angle_beta   90.00
_cell.angle_gamma   90.00
#
_symmetry.space_group_name_H-M   'P 1'
#
loop_
_entity.id
_entity.type
_entity.pdbx_description
1 polymer ?
#
loop_
_entity_poly.entity_id
_entity_poly.type
_entity_poly.pdbx_seq_one_letter_code
_entity_poly.pdbx_strand_id
1 'polypeptide(L)'
;MTKIEDLLGIKLSDGRTFTSQNNSSSPTAPIKLPNVGDTLADIEMIVPPLSDSININDLVTQGKWGDDDGDGQEAGGITALGSISLAITDKDGNAVSRGDALDICRAPYKVTLNSSGGTLATQYGVPNSSRFYGGTAEYYITPSQPVICSVRPNLLLGGTTDIDYSDNPRFAGPSSIWSPTKGFLVQSTNPSSYNRNFPTTGADGLYFDLDIGGIDASQLNWTVNTSGSIRATVRWTRPLTGTFRDPDGNTIQADSWITDKSKNVTRVTLSGPRANSSQISSSNPGSLTRPSLPQTFELVGRDSSGNEVRYGFVLKQWFVNRGQEKLYRDQLAWCNSLGYRMPRVRDLTNAVCSGWSAGSWCQGAVGATPSSSNNVYKRHIGAGFFTEWGGMNRYPDAGFVFQYYWTSDATGSSQFAVTSGYGLVASFIASTSRSGLCTAP
;
A
#
# COMPACT_ATOMS: atom_id res chain seq x y z
N MET A 1 -48.13 -0.05 13.42
CA MET A 1 -47.10 0.94 13.01
C MET A 1 -45.75 0.27 12.99
N THR A 2 -45.15 0.13 11.81
CA THR A 2 -43.73 -0.24 11.73
C THR A 2 -42.95 0.90 12.30
N LYS A 3 -42.10 0.66 13.31
CA LYS A 3 -41.25 1.72 13.86
C LYS A 3 -40.32 2.23 12.77
N ILE A 4 -40.04 3.54 12.76
CA ILE A 4 -39.14 4.14 11.75
C ILE A 4 -37.77 3.46 11.73
N GLU A 5 -37.32 2.96 12.88
CA GLU A 5 -36.08 2.22 13.04
C GLU A 5 -36.03 0.91 12.22
N ASP A 6 -37.18 0.27 12.01
CA ASP A 6 -37.29 -0.94 11.22
C ASP A 6 -37.12 -0.65 9.71
N LEU A 7 -37.43 0.57 9.28
CA LEU A 7 -37.23 1.04 7.92
C LEU A 7 -35.77 1.34 7.59
N LEU A 8 -34.92 1.54 8.62
CA LEU A 8 -33.51 1.82 8.43
C LEU A 8 -32.64 0.55 8.37
N GLY A 9 -33.25 -0.60 8.13
CA GLY A 9 -32.57 -1.88 7.97
C GLY A 9 -31.96 -2.07 6.58
N ILE A 10 -31.06 -3.05 6.51
CA ILE A 10 -30.46 -3.55 5.25
C ILE A 10 -30.62 -5.07 5.16
N LYS A 11 -30.73 -5.59 3.93
CA LYS A 11 -30.79 -7.03 3.67
C LYS A 11 -29.79 -7.37 2.55
N LEU A 12 -28.97 -8.37 2.80
CA LEU A 12 -27.97 -8.85 1.85
C LEU A 12 -28.60 -9.86 0.87
N SER A 13 -27.90 -10.11 -0.23
CA SER A 13 -28.34 -11.05 -1.28
C SER A 13 -28.48 -12.50 -0.80
N ASP A 14 -27.80 -12.89 0.30
CA ASP A 14 -27.94 -14.20 0.95
C ASP A 14 -29.11 -14.27 1.97
N GLY A 15 -29.88 -13.21 2.11
CA GLY A 15 -31.05 -13.11 2.99
C GLY A 15 -30.75 -12.65 4.41
N ARG A 16 -29.48 -12.45 4.82
CA ARG A 16 -29.15 -11.86 6.13
C ARG A 16 -29.70 -10.44 6.22
N THR A 17 -30.34 -10.15 7.33
CA THR A 17 -30.92 -8.82 7.61
C THR A 17 -30.26 -8.19 8.81
N PHE A 18 -30.03 -6.89 8.73
CA PHE A 18 -29.45 -6.09 9.80
C PHE A 18 -30.33 -4.85 10.03
N THR A 19 -30.65 -4.60 11.30
CA THR A 19 -31.40 -3.45 11.77
C THR A 19 -30.59 -2.76 12.87
N SER A 20 -31.01 -1.61 13.33
CA SER A 20 -30.37 -0.93 14.46
C SER A 20 -30.28 -1.79 15.73
N GLN A 21 -31.18 -2.78 15.87
CA GLN A 21 -31.26 -3.64 17.05
C GLN A 21 -30.26 -4.83 17.03
N ASN A 22 -29.92 -5.35 15.84
CA ASN A 22 -29.03 -6.49 15.69
C ASN A 22 -27.71 -6.17 14.97
N ASN A 23 -27.49 -4.92 14.65
CA ASN A 23 -26.27 -4.47 14.01
C ASN A 23 -25.11 -4.41 15.02
N SER A 24 -24.11 -5.26 14.82
CA SER A 24 -22.85 -5.26 15.56
C SER A 24 -21.66 -4.83 14.71
N SER A 25 -21.91 -4.35 13.47
CA SER A 25 -20.84 -3.96 12.57
C SER A 25 -20.09 -2.71 13.07
N SER A 26 -18.79 -2.71 12.83
CA SER A 26 -17.91 -1.62 13.21
C SER A 26 -16.79 -1.49 12.16
N PRO A 27 -15.97 -0.42 12.20
CA PRO A 27 -14.81 -0.30 11.31
C PRO A 27 -13.84 -1.48 11.39
N THR A 28 -13.76 -2.15 12.52
CA THR A 28 -12.85 -3.30 12.77
C THR A 28 -13.54 -4.65 12.59
N ALA A 29 -14.87 -4.69 12.57
CA ALA A 29 -15.69 -5.88 12.39
C ALA A 29 -16.83 -5.62 11.40
N PRO A 30 -16.54 -5.37 10.11
CA PRO A 30 -17.56 -5.05 9.13
C PRO A 30 -18.38 -6.28 8.72
N ILE A 31 -19.59 -6.04 8.21
CA ILE A 31 -20.42 -7.05 7.56
C ILE A 31 -19.77 -7.43 6.23
N LYS A 32 -19.48 -8.69 6.04
CA LYS A 32 -18.92 -9.22 4.80
C LYS A 32 -20.02 -9.52 3.81
N LEU A 33 -19.89 -8.97 2.59
CA LEU A 33 -20.79 -9.29 1.47
C LEU A 33 -20.67 -10.78 1.10
N PRO A 34 -21.79 -11.42 0.67
CA PRO A 34 -21.80 -12.87 0.47
C PRO A 34 -21.00 -13.31 -0.76
N ASN A 35 -21.04 -12.56 -1.86
CA ASN A 35 -20.46 -13.01 -3.12
C ASN A 35 -19.30 -12.11 -3.57
N VAL A 36 -18.38 -12.71 -4.32
CA VAL A 36 -17.33 -11.95 -5.02
C VAL A 36 -17.97 -11.12 -6.13
N GLY A 37 -17.68 -9.83 -6.14
CA GLY A 37 -18.22 -8.89 -7.12
C GLY A 37 -19.53 -8.21 -6.71
N ASP A 38 -20.12 -8.58 -5.55
CA ASP A 38 -21.25 -7.84 -4.99
C ASP A 38 -20.88 -6.36 -4.80
N THR A 39 -21.84 -5.49 -5.12
CA THR A 39 -21.80 -4.05 -4.93
C THR A 39 -22.77 -3.62 -3.82
N LEU A 40 -22.79 -2.35 -3.46
CA LEU A 40 -23.79 -1.85 -2.52
C LEU A 40 -25.18 -1.73 -3.14
N ALA A 41 -25.32 -1.85 -4.48
CA ALA A 41 -26.59 -1.94 -5.16
C ALA A 41 -27.29 -3.31 -4.94
N ASP A 42 -26.52 -4.34 -4.59
CA ASP A 42 -27.04 -5.67 -4.28
C ASP A 42 -27.60 -5.77 -2.85
N ILE A 43 -27.46 -4.69 -2.07
CA ILE A 43 -28.04 -4.58 -0.74
C ILE A 43 -29.44 -3.98 -0.85
N GLU A 44 -30.43 -4.77 -0.44
CA GLU A 44 -31.81 -4.29 -0.35
C GLU A 44 -31.99 -3.36 0.85
N MET A 45 -32.53 -2.17 0.61
CA MET A 45 -32.86 -1.17 1.62
C MET A 45 -34.06 -0.34 1.17
N ILE A 46 -34.63 0.45 2.09
CA ILE A 46 -35.84 1.23 1.81
C ILE A 46 -35.64 2.30 0.73
N VAL A 47 -34.43 2.86 0.66
CA VAL A 47 -34.08 3.85 -0.40
C VAL A 47 -33.87 3.10 -1.72
N PRO A 48 -34.55 3.50 -2.81
CA PRO A 48 -34.43 2.84 -4.11
C PRO A 48 -33.01 2.84 -4.68
N PRO A 49 -32.60 1.84 -5.49
CA PRO A 49 -31.23 1.69 -5.98
C PRO A 49 -30.64 2.89 -6.75
N LEU A 50 -31.50 3.65 -7.43
CA LEU A 50 -31.09 4.80 -8.26
C LEU A 50 -31.32 6.16 -7.57
N SER A 51 -31.56 6.15 -6.25
CA SER A 51 -31.85 7.36 -5.47
C SER A 51 -31.03 7.35 -4.17
N ASP A 52 -30.69 8.53 -3.70
CA ASP A 52 -30.03 8.75 -2.40
C ASP A 52 -31.03 9.14 -1.30
N SER A 53 -32.33 9.18 -1.63
CA SER A 53 -33.39 9.49 -0.66
C SER A 53 -34.75 8.98 -1.12
N ILE A 54 -35.67 8.87 -0.16
CA ILE A 54 -37.08 8.61 -0.40
C ILE A 54 -37.92 9.42 0.57
N ASN A 55 -39.07 9.97 0.09
CA ASN A 55 -40.03 10.62 0.97
C ASN A 55 -40.85 9.55 1.72
N ILE A 56 -41.16 9.81 2.98
CA ILE A 56 -41.95 8.89 3.78
C ILE A 56 -43.36 8.75 3.22
N ASN A 57 -43.92 9.80 2.60
CA ASN A 57 -45.20 9.71 1.92
C ASN A 57 -45.21 8.69 0.76
N ASP A 58 -44.09 8.51 0.06
CA ASP A 58 -44.00 7.49 -1.00
C ASP A 58 -44.03 6.09 -0.42
N LEU A 59 -43.52 5.88 0.81
CA LEU A 59 -43.63 4.61 1.52
C LEU A 59 -45.04 4.31 1.95
N VAL A 60 -45.81 5.32 2.37
CA VAL A 60 -47.25 5.18 2.66
C VAL A 60 -48.01 4.80 1.39
N THR A 61 -47.78 5.49 0.28
CA THR A 61 -48.40 5.21 -1.01
C THR A 61 -48.07 3.79 -1.53
N GLN A 62 -46.88 3.28 -1.19
CA GLN A 62 -46.45 1.91 -1.54
C GLN A 62 -46.93 0.86 -0.52
N GLY A 63 -47.66 1.23 0.52
CA GLY A 63 -48.11 0.31 1.58
C GLY A 63 -47.00 -0.26 2.45
N LYS A 64 -45.80 0.37 2.44
CA LYS A 64 -44.62 -0.07 3.21
C LYS A 64 -44.58 0.51 4.61
N TRP A 65 -45.32 1.55 4.86
CA TRP A 65 -45.45 2.22 6.16
C TRP A 65 -46.79 2.92 6.26
N GLY A 66 -47.36 2.99 7.46
CA GLY A 66 -48.68 3.58 7.65
C GLY A 66 -49.18 3.49 9.08
N ASP A 67 -50.45 3.75 9.25
CA ASP A 67 -51.13 3.64 10.53
C ASP A 67 -51.27 2.17 10.96
N ASP A 68 -51.23 1.90 12.27
CA ASP A 68 -51.25 0.53 12.81
C ASP A 68 -52.64 -0.06 13.01
N ASP A 69 -53.71 0.74 13.00
CA ASP A 69 -55.09 0.27 13.05
C ASP A 69 -55.68 0.00 11.64
N GLY A 70 -54.98 0.42 10.58
CA GLY A 70 -55.40 0.15 9.21
C GLY A 70 -56.50 1.06 8.67
N ASP A 71 -56.91 2.08 9.43
CA ASP A 71 -57.89 3.05 8.99
C ASP A 71 -57.28 4.04 7.98
N GLY A 72 -58.07 4.45 6.99
CA GLY A 72 -57.65 5.49 6.03
C GLY A 72 -56.64 5.09 4.99
N GLN A 73 -56.48 3.79 4.69
CA GLN A 73 -55.60 3.29 3.64
C GLN A 73 -56.13 3.57 2.21
N GLU A 74 -57.19 4.29 2.07
CA GLU A 74 -57.73 4.77 0.81
C GLU A 74 -56.81 5.82 0.17
N ALA A 75 -56.91 6.00 -1.14
CA ALA A 75 -56.10 6.97 -1.85
C ALA A 75 -56.26 8.38 -1.26
N GLY A 76 -55.19 8.93 -0.62
CA GLY A 76 -55.15 10.22 0.04
C GLY A 76 -55.64 10.22 1.51
N GLY A 77 -55.95 9.07 2.10
CA GLY A 77 -56.44 8.96 3.49
C GLY A 77 -55.30 9.17 4.56
N ILE A 78 -54.10 8.78 4.21
CA ILE A 78 -52.88 8.96 5.04
C ILE A 78 -51.89 9.81 4.30
N THR A 79 -51.32 10.81 4.98
CA THR A 79 -50.22 11.62 4.47
C THR A 79 -49.09 11.65 5.48
N ALA A 80 -47.85 11.60 5.01
CA ALA A 80 -46.69 11.67 5.85
C ALA A 80 -45.68 12.72 5.36
N LEU A 81 -45.10 13.45 6.29
CA LEU A 81 -43.98 14.37 6.03
C LEU A 81 -42.70 13.77 6.62
N GLY A 82 -41.62 13.92 5.89
CA GLY A 82 -40.30 13.43 6.28
C GLY A 82 -39.63 12.70 5.14
N SER A 83 -38.36 12.40 5.31
CA SER A 83 -37.55 11.70 4.32
C SER A 83 -36.55 10.73 4.96
N ILE A 84 -36.16 9.74 4.23
CA ILE A 84 -35.02 8.89 4.56
C ILE A 84 -33.95 9.13 3.50
N SER A 85 -32.74 9.44 3.92
CA SER A 85 -31.59 9.66 3.06
C SER A 85 -30.52 8.59 3.28
N LEU A 86 -29.77 8.31 2.22
CA LEU A 86 -28.65 7.39 2.19
C LEU A 86 -27.36 8.16 1.90
N ALA A 87 -26.34 7.90 2.68
CA ALA A 87 -24.99 8.34 2.40
C ALA A 87 -24.03 7.16 2.50
N ILE A 88 -23.09 7.05 1.58
CA ILE A 88 -22.09 5.99 1.57
C ILE A 88 -20.71 6.63 1.46
N THR A 89 -19.80 6.21 2.34
CA THR A 89 -18.41 6.63 2.30
C THR A 89 -17.47 5.44 2.41
N ASP A 90 -16.27 5.56 1.83
CA ASP A 90 -15.18 4.62 2.08
C ASP A 90 -14.50 4.90 3.44
N LYS A 91 -13.50 4.12 3.78
CA LYS A 91 -12.75 4.25 5.05
C LYS A 91 -12.05 5.61 5.22
N ASP A 92 -11.77 6.30 4.12
CA ASP A 92 -11.10 7.60 4.11
C ASP A 92 -12.11 8.78 4.06
N GLY A 93 -13.42 8.46 4.09
CA GLY A 93 -14.51 9.44 4.10
C GLY A 93 -14.93 9.94 2.72
N ASN A 94 -14.41 9.37 1.63
CA ASN A 94 -14.80 9.74 0.28
C ASN A 94 -16.17 9.15 -0.06
N ALA A 95 -17.01 9.94 -0.74
CA ALA A 95 -18.32 9.50 -1.20
C ALA A 95 -18.19 8.35 -2.23
N VAL A 96 -19.12 7.38 -2.15
CA VAL A 96 -19.18 6.20 -3.00
C VAL A 96 -20.62 6.04 -3.51
N SER A 97 -20.79 5.72 -4.79
CA SER A 97 -22.08 5.40 -5.38
C SER A 97 -22.44 3.93 -5.17
N ARG A 98 -23.74 3.63 -5.07
CA ARG A 98 -24.22 2.25 -4.81
C ARG A 98 -23.77 1.24 -5.87
N GLY A 99 -23.70 1.65 -7.14
CA GLY A 99 -23.32 0.79 -8.26
C GLY A 99 -21.80 0.71 -8.52
N ASP A 100 -20.99 1.42 -7.73
CA ASP A 100 -19.53 1.38 -7.90
C ASP A 100 -18.98 0.00 -7.54
N ALA A 101 -18.01 -0.47 -8.33
CA ALA A 101 -17.25 -1.66 -7.97
C ALA A 101 -16.51 -1.43 -6.65
N LEU A 102 -16.72 -2.33 -5.69
CA LEU A 102 -16.12 -2.19 -4.37
C LEU A 102 -14.67 -2.68 -4.38
N ASP A 103 -13.80 -1.86 -3.80
CA ASP A 103 -12.40 -2.15 -3.57
C ASP A 103 -12.20 -2.44 -2.06
N ILE A 104 -11.77 -3.65 -1.74
CA ILE A 104 -11.49 -4.03 -0.34
C ILE A 104 -10.43 -3.14 0.29
N CYS A 105 -9.54 -2.54 -0.49
CA CYS A 105 -8.51 -1.63 -0.03
C CYS A 105 -9.06 -0.26 0.39
N ARG A 106 -10.30 0.03 0.01
CA ARG A 106 -11.09 1.19 0.45
C ARG A 106 -12.11 0.85 1.54
N ALA A 107 -12.27 -0.43 1.86
CA ALA A 107 -13.16 -0.90 2.91
C ALA A 107 -12.59 -0.58 4.33
N PRO A 108 -13.47 -0.54 5.38
CA PRO A 108 -14.89 -0.75 5.29
C PRO A 108 -15.64 0.44 4.69
N TYR A 109 -16.70 0.16 3.97
CA TYR A 109 -17.63 1.18 3.49
C TYR A 109 -18.69 1.42 4.55
N LYS A 110 -18.92 2.70 4.89
CA LYS A 110 -19.95 3.09 5.83
C LYS A 110 -21.23 3.46 5.08
N VAL A 111 -22.28 2.70 5.29
CA VAL A 111 -23.64 2.97 4.80
C VAL A 111 -24.43 3.61 5.90
N THR A 112 -24.87 4.85 5.71
CA THR A 112 -25.65 5.63 6.69
C THR A 112 -27.06 5.85 6.13
N LEU A 113 -28.05 5.32 6.81
CA LEU A 113 -29.45 5.60 6.58
C LEU A 113 -29.93 6.58 7.66
N ASN A 114 -30.46 7.72 7.24
CA ASN A 114 -30.92 8.77 8.16
C ASN A 114 -32.36 9.17 7.85
N SER A 115 -33.23 9.07 8.87
CA SER A 115 -34.59 9.60 8.81
C SER A 115 -34.67 10.96 9.48
N SER A 116 -35.24 11.92 8.78
CA SER A 116 -35.44 13.28 9.32
C SER A 116 -36.46 13.34 10.46
N GLY A 117 -37.24 12.29 10.69
CA GLY A 117 -38.48 12.39 11.44
C GLY A 117 -39.54 13.17 10.65
N GLY A 118 -40.72 13.32 11.24
CA GLY A 118 -41.80 14.01 10.55
C GLY A 118 -43.14 13.87 11.25
N THR A 119 -44.22 14.01 10.48
CA THR A 119 -45.60 13.87 10.93
C THR A 119 -46.35 12.88 10.06
N LEU A 120 -47.20 12.11 10.67
CA LEU A 120 -48.23 11.28 10.03
C LEU A 120 -49.59 11.91 10.31
N ALA A 121 -50.41 12.11 9.29
CA ALA A 121 -51.74 12.64 9.41
C ALA A 121 -52.72 11.71 8.69
N THR A 122 -53.85 11.44 9.33
CA THR A 122 -54.94 10.63 8.80
C THR A 122 -56.24 11.44 8.75
N GLN A 123 -57.22 10.99 8.00
CA GLN A 123 -58.56 11.60 8.01
C GLN A 123 -59.38 11.18 9.22
N TYR A 124 -58.98 10.17 9.94
CA TYR A 124 -59.69 9.55 11.07
C TYR A 124 -58.88 9.68 12.36
N GLY A 125 -59.57 9.54 13.50
CA GLY A 125 -58.94 9.54 14.80
C GLY A 125 -58.89 10.93 15.49
N VAL A 126 -58.63 10.91 16.81
CA VAL A 126 -58.40 12.11 17.65
C VAL A 126 -57.29 11.76 18.61
N PRO A 127 -56.10 12.36 18.43
CA PRO A 127 -55.71 13.31 17.39
C PRO A 127 -55.57 12.66 16.02
N ASN A 128 -55.86 13.38 14.93
CA ASN A 128 -55.73 12.92 13.56
C ASN A 128 -54.33 13.11 12.98
N SER A 129 -53.35 13.45 13.81
CA SER A 129 -51.93 13.54 13.43
C SER A 129 -51.03 13.19 14.60
N SER A 130 -49.93 12.52 14.29
CA SER A 130 -48.87 12.19 15.23
C SER A 130 -47.49 12.58 14.68
N ARG A 131 -46.57 12.84 15.61
CA ARG A 131 -45.15 13.06 15.24
C ARG A 131 -44.36 11.78 15.45
N PHE A 132 -43.45 11.51 14.55
CA PHE A 132 -42.43 10.49 14.73
C PHE A 132 -41.04 11.13 14.72
N TYR A 133 -40.14 10.53 15.48
CA TYR A 133 -38.77 11.03 15.59
C TYR A 133 -37.92 10.44 14.49
N GLY A 134 -36.92 11.21 14.06
CA GLY A 134 -35.88 10.71 13.16
C GLY A 134 -34.94 9.74 13.86
N GLY A 135 -34.16 9.05 13.08
CA GLY A 135 -33.15 8.12 13.56
C GLY A 135 -32.05 7.91 12.51
N THR A 136 -30.93 7.40 12.95
CA THR A 136 -29.80 7.08 12.08
C THR A 136 -29.35 5.64 12.33
N ALA A 137 -29.11 4.89 11.24
CA ALA A 137 -28.49 3.58 11.29
C ALA A 137 -27.21 3.61 10.44
N GLU A 138 -26.13 3.07 10.99
CA GLU A 138 -24.84 2.99 10.31
C GLU A 138 -24.40 1.54 10.19
N TYR A 139 -24.01 1.12 9.00
CA TYR A 139 -23.55 -0.23 8.70
C TYR A 139 -22.17 -0.14 8.06
N TYR A 140 -21.23 -0.92 8.58
CA TYR A 140 -19.89 -1.05 8.00
C TYR A 140 -19.82 -2.33 7.17
N ILE A 141 -19.45 -2.20 5.90
CA ILE A 141 -19.53 -3.26 4.89
C ILE A 141 -18.20 -3.46 4.22
N THR A 142 -17.82 -4.71 3.96
CA THR A 142 -16.60 -5.06 3.23
C THR A 142 -16.91 -6.08 2.12
N PRO A 143 -16.22 -6.01 0.96
CA PRO A 143 -16.22 -7.08 -0.03
C PRO A 143 -15.77 -8.41 0.56
N SER A 144 -16.09 -9.51 -0.14
CA SER A 144 -15.85 -10.86 0.39
C SER A 144 -14.44 -11.39 0.18
N GLN A 145 -13.70 -10.90 -0.82
CA GLN A 145 -12.40 -11.46 -1.17
C GLN A 145 -11.26 -10.65 -0.57
N PRO A 146 -10.41 -11.26 0.30
CA PRO A 146 -9.25 -10.58 0.83
C PRO A 146 -8.18 -10.38 -0.25
N VAL A 147 -7.45 -9.26 -0.20
CA VAL A 147 -6.37 -8.94 -1.12
C VAL A 147 -5.20 -8.26 -0.41
N ILE A 148 -4.04 -8.25 -1.05
CA ILE A 148 -2.91 -7.39 -0.70
C ILE A 148 -3.08 -6.07 -1.45
N CYS A 149 -3.23 -4.97 -0.73
CA CYS A 149 -3.54 -3.65 -1.25
C CYS A 149 -2.30 -2.90 -1.74
N SER A 150 -1.26 -2.93 -0.94
CA SER A 150 -0.01 -2.25 -1.21
C SER A 150 1.15 -2.94 -0.52
N VAL A 151 2.35 -2.56 -0.92
CA VAL A 151 3.61 -3.09 -0.41
C VAL A 151 4.47 -1.91 0.01
N ARG A 152 4.84 -1.89 1.27
CA ARG A 152 5.45 -0.73 1.90
C ARG A 152 6.91 -0.97 2.27
N PRO A 153 7.87 -0.56 1.42
CA PRO A 153 9.26 -0.38 1.82
C PRO A 153 9.40 0.90 2.65
N ASN A 154 10.62 1.39 2.83
CA ASN A 154 10.85 2.73 3.38
C ASN A 154 10.09 3.79 2.58
N LEU A 155 9.21 4.55 3.24
CA LEU A 155 8.40 5.61 2.63
C LEU A 155 9.11 6.96 2.58
N LEU A 156 10.18 7.15 3.35
CA LEU A 156 10.93 8.41 3.37
C LEU A 156 11.48 8.73 1.98
N LEU A 157 11.51 10.00 1.64
CA LEU A 157 11.89 10.48 0.32
C LEU A 157 11.04 9.82 -0.78
N GLY A 158 9.76 9.70 -0.51
CA GLY A 158 8.75 9.16 -1.41
C GLY A 158 7.63 10.15 -1.78
N GLY A 159 7.75 11.39 -1.33
CA GLY A 159 6.79 12.48 -1.53
C GLY A 159 5.87 12.69 -0.33
N THR A 160 6.20 13.61 0.53
CA THR A 160 5.36 14.16 1.62
C THR A 160 4.82 13.14 2.64
N THR A 161 5.73 12.50 3.37
CA THR A 161 5.36 11.81 4.62
C THR A 161 5.39 12.71 5.83
N ASP A 162 5.84 13.98 5.69
CA ASP A 162 6.09 14.96 6.76
C ASP A 162 7.05 14.48 7.88
N ILE A 163 7.70 13.35 7.69
CA ILE A 163 8.63 12.76 8.66
C ILE A 163 10.07 13.22 8.42
N ASP A 164 10.42 13.48 7.16
CA ASP A 164 11.75 13.96 6.77
C ASP A 164 11.59 15.30 6.07
N TYR A 165 12.26 16.35 6.60
CA TYR A 165 12.21 17.70 6.04
C TYR A 165 12.76 17.80 4.60
N SER A 166 13.50 16.80 4.15
CA SER A 166 14.01 16.71 2.78
C SER A 166 12.97 16.08 1.82
N ASP A 167 11.91 15.50 2.34
CA ASP A 167 10.86 14.88 1.53
C ASP A 167 10.01 15.96 0.84
N ASN A 168 9.64 15.70 -0.40
CA ASN A 168 8.78 16.59 -1.16
C ASN A 168 8.12 15.84 -2.33
N PRO A 169 7.07 16.43 -2.96
CA PRO A 169 6.32 15.79 -4.03
C PRO A 169 7.11 15.31 -5.25
N ARG A 170 8.33 15.82 -5.46
CA ARG A 170 9.17 15.41 -6.61
C ARG A 170 9.63 13.96 -6.56
N PHE A 171 9.69 13.38 -5.36
CA PHE A 171 10.06 11.98 -5.17
C PHE A 171 8.90 11.02 -5.41
N ALA A 172 7.64 11.52 -5.36
CA ALA A 172 6.48 10.69 -5.57
C ALA A 172 6.41 10.16 -7.01
N GLY A 173 6.21 8.88 -7.16
CA GLY A 173 5.92 8.23 -8.43
C GLY A 173 4.50 8.51 -8.92
N PRO A 174 4.13 7.97 -10.10
CA PRO A 174 2.76 8.02 -10.57
C PRO A 174 1.78 7.44 -9.53
N SER A 175 0.65 8.08 -9.33
CA SER A 175 -0.35 7.67 -8.30
C SER A 175 -0.95 6.28 -8.54
N SER A 176 -0.87 5.75 -9.76
CA SER A 176 -1.23 4.36 -10.09
C SER A 176 -0.19 3.33 -9.67
N ILE A 177 1.02 3.74 -9.29
CA ILE A 177 2.14 2.87 -8.91
C ILE A 177 2.57 3.10 -7.47
N TRP A 178 2.60 4.34 -7.02
CA TRP A 178 3.13 4.74 -5.73
C TRP A 178 2.17 5.66 -4.97
N SER A 179 2.00 5.36 -3.69
CA SER A 179 1.34 6.24 -2.73
C SER A 179 2.36 6.64 -1.65
N PRO A 180 2.57 7.94 -1.37
CA PRO A 180 3.50 8.38 -0.33
C PRO A 180 3.23 7.80 1.07
N THR A 181 1.98 7.45 1.35
CA THR A 181 1.56 6.93 2.66
C THR A 181 1.40 5.41 2.69
N LYS A 182 1.23 4.76 1.53
CA LYS A 182 0.96 3.31 1.44
C LYS A 182 2.11 2.50 0.82
N GLY A 183 2.99 3.14 0.04
CA GLY A 183 4.03 2.48 -0.72
C GLY A 183 3.61 2.13 -2.14
N PHE A 184 4.16 1.04 -2.69
CA PHE A 184 3.83 0.57 -4.04
C PHE A 184 2.48 -0.13 -4.06
N LEU A 185 1.62 0.29 -4.99
CA LEU A 185 0.35 -0.38 -5.25
C LEU A 185 0.60 -1.69 -6.02
N VAL A 186 -0.20 -2.71 -5.73
CA VAL A 186 -0.13 -3.99 -6.44
C VAL A 186 -0.51 -3.78 -7.91
N GLN A 187 0.39 -4.14 -8.82
CA GLN A 187 0.21 -3.94 -10.26
C GLN A 187 -0.35 -5.18 -10.97
N SER A 188 -0.19 -6.35 -10.37
CA SER A 188 -0.72 -7.59 -10.91
C SER A 188 -0.90 -8.66 -9.83
N THR A 189 -2.02 -9.37 -9.91
CA THR A 189 -2.29 -10.61 -9.16
C THR A 189 -2.11 -11.86 -10.01
N ASN A 190 -1.83 -11.69 -11.31
CA ASN A 190 -1.63 -12.80 -12.25
C ASN A 190 -0.17 -13.29 -12.15
N PRO A 191 0.07 -14.59 -11.90
CA PRO A 191 1.42 -15.16 -11.81
C PRO A 191 2.31 -14.91 -13.04
N SER A 192 1.74 -14.83 -14.25
CA SER A 192 2.48 -14.52 -15.47
C SER A 192 2.98 -13.07 -15.53
N SER A 193 2.52 -12.19 -14.65
CA SER A 193 2.80 -10.76 -14.62
C SER A 193 3.34 -10.27 -13.27
N TYR A 194 3.83 -11.15 -12.41
CA TYR A 194 4.45 -10.79 -11.13
C TYR A 194 5.69 -9.90 -11.29
N ASN A 195 6.31 -9.91 -12.46
CA ASN A 195 7.44 -9.04 -12.80
C ASN A 195 7.06 -7.54 -12.87
N ARG A 196 5.78 -7.20 -12.76
CA ARG A 196 5.27 -5.82 -12.67
C ARG A 196 5.19 -5.32 -11.23
N ASN A 197 5.28 -6.21 -10.24
CA ASN A 197 5.19 -5.88 -8.82
C ASN A 197 6.57 -5.54 -8.24
N PHE A 198 6.56 -4.71 -7.18
CA PHE A 198 7.71 -4.47 -6.31
C PHE A 198 7.99 -5.71 -5.44
N PRO A 199 9.23 -6.06 -5.12
CA PRO A 199 10.47 -5.51 -5.66
C PRO A 199 10.94 -6.26 -6.91
N THR A 200 11.67 -5.57 -7.79
CA THR A 200 12.39 -6.21 -8.89
C THR A 200 13.89 -6.33 -8.61
N THR A 201 14.35 -5.67 -7.56
CA THR A 201 15.73 -5.65 -7.08
C THR A 201 15.77 -6.00 -5.59
N GLY A 202 16.90 -6.51 -5.10
CA GLY A 202 17.03 -6.86 -3.69
C GLY A 202 18.48 -6.89 -3.21
N ALA A 203 18.63 -6.89 -1.89
CA ALA A 203 19.87 -7.13 -1.16
C ALA A 203 19.55 -7.79 0.17
N ASP A 204 20.53 -8.45 0.76
CA ASP A 204 20.38 -9.08 2.08
C ASP A 204 20.01 -8.06 3.16
N GLY A 205 19.03 -8.40 4.00
CA GLY A 205 18.57 -7.55 5.09
C GLY A 205 17.53 -6.49 4.71
N LEU A 206 17.15 -6.37 3.44
CA LEU A 206 16.06 -5.48 3.04
C LEU A 206 14.71 -6.10 3.39
N TYR A 207 13.74 -5.24 3.75
CA TYR A 207 12.39 -5.67 4.10
C TYR A 207 11.33 -4.67 3.65
N PHE A 208 10.13 -5.18 3.55
CA PHE A 208 8.92 -4.40 3.25
C PHE A 208 7.72 -5.00 3.96
N ASP A 209 6.67 -4.21 4.15
CA ASP A 209 5.46 -4.64 4.84
C ASP A 209 4.31 -4.77 3.86
N LEU A 210 3.48 -5.82 4.02
CA LEU A 210 2.27 -6.04 3.21
C LEU A 210 1.07 -5.35 3.88
N ASP A 211 0.35 -4.53 3.13
CA ASP A 211 -0.94 -3.98 3.53
C ASP A 211 -2.05 -4.93 3.05
N ILE A 212 -2.71 -5.59 3.99
CA ILE A 212 -3.66 -6.67 3.72
C ILE A 212 -5.07 -6.21 4.07
N GLY A 213 -5.98 -6.27 3.11
CA GLY A 213 -7.38 -5.94 3.29
C GLY A 213 -8.29 -7.18 3.36
N GLY A 214 -9.33 -7.11 4.17
CA GLY A 214 -10.43 -8.08 4.19
C GLY A 214 -10.21 -9.36 4.99
N ILE A 215 -9.09 -9.49 5.68
CA ILE A 215 -8.77 -10.64 6.53
C ILE A 215 -7.90 -10.18 7.71
N ASP A 216 -7.99 -10.88 8.83
CA ASP A 216 -7.10 -10.66 9.97
C ASP A 216 -5.70 -11.23 9.67
N ALA A 217 -4.77 -10.32 9.41
CA ALA A 217 -3.38 -10.67 9.08
C ALA A 217 -2.66 -11.45 10.20
N SER A 218 -3.11 -11.32 11.47
CA SER A 218 -2.55 -12.06 12.61
C SER A 218 -2.83 -13.57 12.55
N GLN A 219 -3.87 -13.98 11.81
CA GLN A 219 -4.31 -15.37 11.68
C GLN A 219 -3.70 -16.08 10.45
N LEU A 220 -2.88 -15.37 9.67
CA LEU A 220 -2.30 -15.92 8.45
C LEU A 220 -1.05 -16.75 8.71
N ASN A 221 -1.03 -17.97 8.21
CA ASN A 221 0.16 -18.80 8.07
C ASN A 221 0.72 -18.65 6.66
N TRP A 222 2.00 -18.32 6.58
CA TRP A 222 2.64 -17.96 5.32
C TRP A 222 3.48 -19.10 4.75
N THR A 223 3.32 -19.32 3.45
CA THR A 223 4.19 -20.19 2.63
C THR A 223 4.85 -19.32 1.57
N VAL A 224 6.15 -19.49 1.37
CA VAL A 224 6.92 -18.82 0.33
C VAL A 224 7.29 -19.82 -0.74
N ASN A 225 6.70 -19.69 -1.92
CA ASN A 225 7.00 -20.51 -3.08
C ASN A 225 8.07 -19.80 -3.92
N THR A 226 9.24 -20.37 -3.98
CA THR A 226 10.38 -19.88 -4.79
C THR A 226 11.37 -21.00 -5.03
N SER A 227 12.17 -20.85 -6.10
CA SER A 227 13.31 -21.72 -6.38
C SER A 227 14.55 -20.86 -6.63
N GLY A 228 15.63 -21.12 -5.89
CA GLY A 228 16.87 -20.35 -5.99
C GLY A 228 17.54 -20.14 -4.64
N SER A 229 18.60 -19.35 -4.62
CA SER A 229 19.42 -19.10 -3.42
C SER A 229 18.94 -17.94 -2.56
N ILE A 230 18.13 -17.04 -3.13
CA ILE A 230 17.54 -15.93 -2.37
C ILE A 230 16.32 -16.46 -1.62
N ARG A 231 16.15 -16.00 -0.38
CA ARG A 231 15.04 -16.37 0.50
C ARG A 231 14.21 -15.14 0.84
N ALA A 232 12.94 -15.37 1.11
CA ALA A 232 12.05 -14.40 1.73
C ALA A 232 11.39 -15.06 2.95
N THR A 233 11.29 -14.32 4.05
CA THR A 233 10.55 -14.74 5.26
C THR A 233 9.42 -13.77 5.50
N VAL A 234 8.25 -14.28 5.88
CA VAL A 234 7.08 -13.45 6.20
C VAL A 234 6.75 -13.62 7.67
N ARG A 235 6.63 -12.50 8.40
CA ARG A 235 6.35 -12.52 9.83
C ARG A 235 5.32 -11.46 10.21
N TRP A 236 4.39 -11.83 11.07
CA TRP A 236 3.54 -10.91 11.81
C TRP A 236 4.31 -10.39 13.03
N THR A 237 4.73 -9.14 13.01
CA THR A 237 5.64 -8.59 14.01
C THR A 237 5.38 -7.11 14.27
N ARG A 238 5.87 -6.61 15.39
CA ARG A 238 5.90 -5.16 15.62
C ARG A 238 6.99 -4.50 14.77
N PRO A 239 6.75 -3.25 14.33
CA PRO A 239 7.81 -2.42 13.76
C PRO A 239 8.97 -2.25 14.72
N LEU A 240 10.15 -2.04 14.17
CA LEU A 240 11.35 -1.78 14.98
C LEU A 240 11.21 -0.44 15.72
N THR A 241 11.66 -0.42 16.97
CA THR A 241 11.67 0.77 17.82
C THR A 241 13.10 1.15 18.20
N GLY A 242 13.28 2.40 18.67
CA GLY A 242 14.59 2.88 19.07
C GLY A 242 15.47 3.27 17.88
N THR A 243 16.77 3.29 18.11
CA THR A 243 17.78 3.71 17.15
C THR A 243 18.81 2.61 16.91
N PHE A 244 19.43 2.65 15.75
CA PHE A 244 20.61 1.84 15.44
C PHE A 244 21.72 2.73 14.85
N ARG A 245 22.93 2.21 14.71
CA ARG A 245 24.02 2.91 14.04
C ARG A 245 24.24 2.30 12.66
N ASP A 246 24.30 3.17 11.65
CA ASP A 246 24.77 2.76 10.33
C ASP A 246 26.30 2.49 10.35
N PRO A 247 26.90 1.90 9.31
CA PRO A 247 28.32 1.61 9.28
C PRO A 247 29.24 2.86 9.39
N ASP A 248 28.73 4.05 9.05
CA ASP A 248 29.45 5.33 9.25
C ASP A 248 29.33 5.86 10.70
N GLY A 249 28.58 5.16 11.57
CA GLY A 249 28.36 5.53 12.96
C GLY A 249 27.23 6.53 13.19
N ASN A 250 26.47 6.90 12.17
CA ASN A 250 25.30 7.77 12.31
C ASN A 250 24.19 7.07 13.07
N THR A 251 23.54 7.79 13.99
CA THR A 251 22.37 7.28 14.71
C THR A 251 21.11 7.45 13.87
N ILE A 252 20.48 6.35 13.55
CA ILE A 252 19.29 6.27 12.68
C ILE A 252 18.09 5.78 13.49
N GLN A 253 16.97 6.46 13.37
CA GLN A 253 15.69 6.00 13.95
C GLN A 253 15.15 4.82 13.13
N ALA A 254 14.96 3.65 13.78
CA ALA A 254 14.43 2.47 13.14
C ALA A 254 12.95 2.67 12.74
N ASP A 255 12.55 2.15 11.57
CA ASP A 255 11.18 2.21 11.03
C ASP A 255 10.52 3.60 11.18
N SER A 256 11.28 4.68 10.97
CA SER A 256 10.81 6.05 11.21
C SER A 256 9.64 6.47 10.33
N TRP A 257 9.40 5.78 9.21
CA TRP A 257 8.24 6.00 8.34
C TRP A 257 6.95 5.34 8.84
N ILE A 258 7.00 4.55 9.92
CA ILE A 258 5.85 3.94 10.57
C ILE A 258 5.51 4.76 11.81
N THR A 259 4.43 5.53 11.75
CA THR A 259 4.02 6.44 12.83
C THR A 259 3.42 5.70 14.02
N ASP A 260 2.57 4.70 13.78
CA ASP A 260 1.96 3.87 14.83
C ASP A 260 2.69 2.53 14.98
N LYS A 261 3.68 2.51 15.86
CA LYS A 261 4.46 1.29 16.16
C LYS A 261 3.80 0.36 17.18
N SER A 262 2.61 0.72 17.67
CA SER A 262 1.83 -0.14 18.56
C SER A 262 1.10 -1.25 17.80
N LYS A 263 0.95 -1.10 16.48
CA LYS A 263 0.32 -2.09 15.59
C LYS A 263 1.36 -2.97 14.93
N ASN A 264 1.06 -4.26 14.86
CA ASN A 264 1.87 -5.21 14.13
C ASN A 264 1.74 -4.98 12.61
N VAL A 265 2.76 -5.43 11.90
CA VAL A 265 2.86 -5.43 10.44
C VAL A 265 3.16 -6.84 9.92
N THR A 266 2.76 -7.12 8.70
CA THR A 266 3.18 -8.34 8.00
C THR A 266 4.45 -8.03 7.23
N ARG A 267 5.59 -8.38 7.80
CA ARG A 267 6.93 -8.03 7.27
C ARG A 267 7.53 -9.15 6.46
N VAL A 268 7.96 -8.81 5.26
CA VAL A 268 8.73 -9.67 4.36
C VAL A 268 10.18 -9.22 4.38
N THR A 269 11.09 -10.11 4.75
CA THR A 269 12.53 -9.85 4.79
C THR A 269 13.23 -10.70 3.74
N LEU A 270 14.09 -10.08 2.94
CA LEU A 270 14.93 -10.75 1.96
C LEU A 270 16.27 -11.16 2.57
N SER A 271 16.73 -12.35 2.26
CA SER A 271 18.06 -12.84 2.61
C SER A 271 18.69 -13.59 1.44
N GLY A 272 19.98 -13.42 1.28
CA GLY A 272 20.71 -14.01 0.16
C GLY A 272 22.22 -13.73 0.23
N PRO A 273 22.94 -13.89 -0.85
CA PRO A 273 24.37 -13.66 -0.89
C PRO A 273 24.76 -12.28 -0.37
N ARG A 274 25.66 -12.26 0.62
CA ARG A 274 26.17 -11.07 1.28
C ARG A 274 27.66 -11.22 1.54
N ALA A 275 28.44 -10.16 1.34
CA ALA A 275 29.83 -10.13 1.76
C ALA A 275 29.94 -10.08 3.28
N ASN A 276 30.72 -10.97 3.85
CA ASN A 276 31.00 -10.95 5.30
C ASN A 276 32.08 -9.89 5.64
N SER A 277 32.34 -9.67 6.94
CA SER A 277 33.28 -8.66 7.42
C SER A 277 34.68 -8.82 6.84
N SER A 278 35.15 -10.07 6.69
CA SER A 278 36.47 -10.37 6.10
C SER A 278 36.52 -9.99 4.62
N GLN A 279 35.46 -10.31 3.87
CA GLN A 279 35.33 -9.93 2.46
C GLN A 279 35.22 -8.41 2.27
N ILE A 280 34.47 -7.74 3.11
CA ILE A 280 34.32 -6.26 3.08
C ILE A 280 35.66 -5.57 3.30
N SER A 281 36.47 -6.05 4.25
CA SER A 281 37.78 -5.51 4.59
C SER A 281 38.88 -5.86 3.60
N SER A 282 38.72 -6.92 2.83
CA SER A 282 39.71 -7.42 1.88
C SER A 282 39.74 -6.60 0.58
N SER A 283 40.93 -6.43 0.01
CA SER A 283 41.08 -5.94 -1.36
C SER A 283 40.81 -7.03 -2.41
N ASN A 284 40.92 -8.31 -2.01
CA ASN A 284 40.64 -9.47 -2.84
C ASN A 284 39.79 -10.47 -2.06
N PRO A 285 38.47 -10.27 -1.99
CA PRO A 285 37.56 -11.03 -1.10
C PRO A 285 37.31 -12.48 -1.50
N GLY A 286 37.73 -12.88 -2.69
CA GLY A 286 37.37 -14.17 -3.28
C GLY A 286 35.92 -14.19 -3.78
N SER A 287 35.54 -15.29 -4.41
CA SER A 287 34.22 -15.42 -5.05
C SER A 287 33.09 -15.53 -4.01
N LEU A 288 31.96 -14.94 -4.35
CA LEU A 288 30.69 -15.08 -3.66
C LEU A 288 29.68 -15.76 -4.61
N THR A 289 28.91 -16.69 -4.10
CA THR A 289 27.87 -17.37 -4.89
C THR A 289 26.91 -16.34 -5.50
N ARG A 290 26.73 -16.40 -6.82
CA ARG A 290 25.75 -15.56 -7.52
C ARG A 290 24.38 -16.24 -7.50
N PRO A 291 23.31 -15.52 -7.24
CA PRO A 291 21.98 -16.05 -7.40
C PRO A 291 21.63 -16.26 -8.87
N SER A 292 20.81 -17.28 -9.15
CA SER A 292 20.22 -17.48 -10.47
C SER A 292 19.03 -16.54 -10.63
N LEU A 293 19.12 -15.58 -11.52
CA LEU A 293 18.11 -14.55 -11.76
C LEU A 293 17.60 -14.61 -13.20
N PRO A 294 16.34 -14.25 -13.48
CA PRO A 294 15.34 -13.79 -12.51
C PRO A 294 14.83 -14.90 -11.59
N GLN A 295 14.51 -14.55 -10.34
CA GLN A 295 13.91 -15.46 -9.37
C GLN A 295 12.51 -14.98 -9.00
N THR A 296 11.52 -15.86 -9.17
CA THR A 296 10.12 -15.59 -8.83
C THR A 296 9.82 -15.99 -7.40
N PHE A 297 9.04 -15.16 -6.73
CA PHE A 297 8.50 -15.39 -5.39
C PHE A 297 6.99 -15.31 -5.43
N GLU A 298 6.33 -16.25 -4.76
CA GLU A 298 4.91 -16.18 -4.45
C GLU A 298 4.71 -16.40 -2.96
N LEU A 299 4.22 -15.38 -2.28
CA LEU A 299 3.87 -15.40 -0.86
C LEU A 299 2.39 -15.76 -0.76
N VAL A 300 2.08 -16.82 -0.01
CA VAL A 300 0.71 -17.30 0.18
C VAL A 300 0.40 -17.35 1.66
N GLY A 301 -0.51 -16.48 2.10
CA GLY A 301 -1.03 -16.46 3.47
C GLY A 301 -2.39 -17.13 3.54
N ARG A 302 -2.58 -18.07 4.48
CA ARG A 302 -3.86 -18.77 4.71
C ARG A 302 -4.25 -18.71 6.18
N ASP A 303 -5.54 -18.47 6.43
CA ASP A 303 -6.11 -18.63 7.76
C ASP A 303 -6.64 -20.06 7.98
N SER A 304 -7.11 -20.33 9.20
CA SER A 304 -7.66 -21.63 9.57
C SER A 304 -9.00 -21.95 8.88
N SER A 305 -9.67 -20.95 8.34
CA SER A 305 -10.94 -21.07 7.60
C SER A 305 -10.75 -21.32 6.10
N GLY A 306 -9.50 -21.34 5.64
CA GLY A 306 -9.16 -21.55 4.22
C GLY A 306 -9.19 -20.28 3.37
N ASN A 307 -9.40 -19.09 3.95
CA ASN A 307 -9.24 -17.84 3.22
C ASN A 307 -7.76 -17.63 2.90
N GLU A 308 -7.51 -17.08 1.73
CA GLU A 308 -6.16 -16.95 1.18
C GLU A 308 -5.90 -15.56 0.63
N VAL A 309 -4.68 -15.06 0.84
CA VAL A 309 -4.12 -13.90 0.14
C VAL A 309 -2.82 -14.29 -0.53
N ARG A 310 -2.54 -13.70 -1.70
CA ARG A 310 -1.33 -13.97 -2.46
C ARG A 310 -0.63 -12.68 -2.87
N TYR A 311 0.69 -12.70 -2.82
CA TYR A 311 1.53 -11.66 -3.39
C TYR A 311 2.71 -12.27 -4.13
N GLY A 312 2.88 -11.90 -5.40
CA GLY A 312 3.99 -12.38 -6.21
C GLY A 312 4.85 -11.24 -6.72
N PHE A 313 6.17 -11.48 -6.81
CA PHE A 313 7.16 -10.58 -7.39
C PHE A 313 8.31 -11.36 -8.03
N VAL A 314 9.12 -10.66 -8.85
CA VAL A 314 10.25 -11.27 -9.55
C VAL A 314 11.49 -10.41 -9.36
N LEU A 315 12.47 -10.95 -8.64
CA LEU A 315 13.78 -10.32 -8.51
C LEU A 315 14.57 -10.54 -9.81
N LYS A 316 15.01 -9.44 -10.43
CA LYS A 316 15.82 -9.41 -11.66
C LYS A 316 17.28 -9.10 -11.38
N GLN A 317 17.57 -8.41 -10.27
CA GLN A 317 18.91 -8.05 -9.84
C GLN A 317 19.07 -8.26 -8.34
N TRP A 318 20.27 -8.67 -7.95
CA TRP A 318 20.67 -8.79 -6.55
C TRP A 318 21.93 -7.99 -6.29
N PHE A 319 21.93 -7.23 -5.21
CA PHE A 319 23.02 -6.33 -4.87
C PHE A 319 23.78 -6.81 -3.63
N VAL A 320 25.11 -6.63 -3.68
CA VAL A 320 26.04 -6.92 -2.59
C VAL A 320 26.73 -5.63 -2.19
N ASN A 321 26.46 -5.20 -0.96
CA ASN A 321 26.96 -3.93 -0.43
C ASN A 321 28.34 -4.11 0.21
N ARG A 322 29.26 -3.19 -0.05
CA ARG A 322 30.53 -3.05 0.67
C ARG A 322 30.46 -2.01 1.79
N GLY A 323 29.77 -0.90 1.55
CA GLY A 323 29.57 0.20 2.51
C GLY A 323 30.83 1.02 2.82
N GLN A 324 32.01 0.55 2.46
CA GLN A 324 33.28 1.27 2.70
C GLN A 324 33.65 2.15 1.53
N GLU A 325 34.16 3.36 1.82
CA GLU A 325 34.71 4.25 0.80
C GLU A 325 36.08 3.79 0.35
N LYS A 326 36.26 3.60 -0.95
CA LYS A 326 37.52 3.29 -1.62
C LYS A 326 37.59 4.00 -2.98
N LEU A 327 38.76 4.01 -3.59
CA LEU A 327 38.94 4.51 -4.94
C LEU A 327 38.11 3.66 -5.92
N TYR A 328 37.71 4.25 -7.03
CA TYR A 328 36.94 3.58 -8.08
C TYR A 328 37.56 2.23 -8.51
N ARG A 329 38.88 2.21 -8.82
CA ARG A 329 39.59 1.00 -9.24
C ARG A 329 39.53 -0.11 -8.20
N ASP A 330 39.58 0.25 -6.92
CA ASP A 330 39.57 -0.72 -5.81
C ASP A 330 38.18 -1.33 -5.62
N GLN A 331 37.13 -0.52 -5.82
CA GLN A 331 35.75 -1.01 -5.79
C GLN A 331 35.42 -1.89 -7.01
N LEU A 332 35.91 -1.52 -8.20
CA LEU A 332 35.76 -2.32 -9.41
C LEU A 332 36.45 -3.68 -9.27
N ALA A 333 37.69 -3.70 -8.79
CA ALA A 333 38.45 -4.92 -8.53
C ALA A 333 37.75 -5.81 -7.49
N TRP A 334 37.18 -5.19 -6.46
CA TRP A 334 36.44 -5.90 -5.42
C TRP A 334 35.21 -6.61 -5.96
N CYS A 335 34.38 -5.93 -6.77
CA CYS A 335 33.22 -6.54 -7.42
C CYS A 335 33.63 -7.71 -8.33
N ASN A 336 34.67 -7.52 -9.14
CA ASN A 336 35.18 -8.55 -10.03
C ASN A 336 35.69 -9.78 -9.25
N SER A 337 36.37 -9.56 -8.12
CA SER A 337 36.87 -10.63 -7.24
C SER A 337 35.73 -11.44 -6.63
N LEU A 338 34.60 -10.82 -6.31
CA LEU A 338 33.38 -11.51 -5.86
C LEU A 338 32.70 -12.32 -7.00
N GLY A 339 33.07 -12.07 -8.26
CA GLY A 339 32.38 -12.61 -9.42
C GLY A 339 31.09 -11.87 -9.79
N TYR A 340 30.96 -10.63 -9.32
CA TYR A 340 29.85 -9.70 -9.59
C TYR A 340 30.38 -8.56 -10.49
N ARG A 341 29.48 -7.71 -10.95
CA ARG A 341 29.86 -6.49 -11.66
C ARG A 341 29.56 -5.23 -10.83
N MET A 342 30.24 -4.15 -11.12
CA MET A 342 29.85 -2.83 -10.62
C MET A 342 28.55 -2.40 -11.31
N PRO A 343 27.58 -1.81 -10.60
CA PRO A 343 26.33 -1.36 -11.21
C PRO A 343 26.56 -0.17 -12.16
N ARG A 344 25.66 0.02 -13.08
CA ARG A 344 25.51 1.23 -13.89
C ARG A 344 24.61 2.23 -13.17
N VAL A 345 24.62 3.48 -13.60
CA VAL A 345 23.67 4.49 -13.08
C VAL A 345 22.24 4.00 -13.15
N ARG A 346 21.83 3.47 -14.30
CA ARG A 346 20.46 2.94 -14.51
C ARG A 346 20.09 1.72 -13.66
N ASP A 347 21.06 0.99 -13.13
CA ASP A 347 20.78 -0.10 -12.19
C ASP A 347 20.37 0.44 -10.80
N LEU A 348 20.71 1.69 -10.50
CA LEU A 348 20.52 2.29 -9.19
C LEU A 348 19.40 3.32 -9.13
N THR A 349 19.22 4.13 -10.19
CA THR A 349 18.32 5.28 -10.16
C THR A 349 17.72 5.58 -11.52
N ASN A 350 16.53 6.19 -11.51
CA ASN A 350 15.91 6.77 -12.70
C ASN A 350 16.12 8.30 -12.81
N ALA A 351 17.07 8.84 -12.05
CA ALA A 351 17.46 10.24 -12.15
C ALA A 351 17.91 10.59 -13.56
N VAL A 352 17.62 11.81 -13.98
CA VAL A 352 18.06 12.38 -15.27
C VAL A 352 18.73 13.72 -15.01
N CYS A 353 19.77 14.03 -15.77
CA CYS A 353 20.50 15.29 -15.61
C CYS A 353 19.69 16.48 -16.16
N SER A 354 18.59 16.76 -15.51
CA SER A 354 17.71 17.91 -15.78
C SER A 354 16.98 18.34 -14.50
N GLY A 355 16.34 19.49 -14.52
CA GLY A 355 15.51 19.97 -13.42
C GLY A 355 16.28 20.17 -12.11
N TRP A 356 15.65 19.81 -11.01
CA TRP A 356 16.23 19.99 -9.69
C TRP A 356 17.49 19.16 -9.48
N SER A 357 18.51 19.73 -8.86
CA SER A 357 19.83 19.16 -8.63
C SER A 357 20.63 18.78 -9.90
N ALA A 358 20.22 19.24 -11.08
CA ALA A 358 21.04 19.10 -12.28
C ALA A 358 22.18 20.12 -12.33
N GLY A 359 23.28 19.73 -12.96
CA GLY A 359 24.46 20.59 -13.16
C GLY A 359 25.50 19.89 -14.02
N SER A 360 26.69 20.50 -14.15
CA SER A 360 27.78 19.91 -14.92
C SER A 360 28.22 18.52 -14.40
N TRP A 361 28.01 18.27 -13.13
CA TRP A 361 28.38 17.01 -12.46
C TRP A 361 27.57 15.78 -12.89
N CYS A 362 26.40 15.96 -13.49
CA CYS A 362 25.57 14.83 -13.95
C CYS A 362 25.48 14.70 -15.46
N GLN A 363 26.15 15.57 -16.23
CA GLN A 363 26.08 15.56 -17.69
C GLN A 363 26.56 14.25 -18.28
N GLY A 364 25.75 13.65 -19.15
CA GLY A 364 26.01 12.36 -19.78
C GLY A 364 25.57 11.15 -18.98
N ALA A 365 25.07 11.31 -17.75
CA ALA A 365 24.51 10.21 -16.98
C ALA A 365 23.19 9.71 -17.58
N VAL A 366 23.04 8.37 -17.64
CA VAL A 366 21.84 7.72 -18.16
C VAL A 366 21.19 6.89 -17.06
N GLY A 367 20.08 7.39 -16.50
CA GLY A 367 19.28 6.69 -15.52
C GLY A 367 18.36 5.63 -16.15
N ALA A 368 17.65 4.91 -15.29
CA ALA A 368 16.61 3.97 -15.70
C ALA A 368 15.37 4.71 -16.26
N THR A 369 14.55 3.96 -16.98
CA THR A 369 13.25 4.40 -17.47
C THR A 369 12.11 3.72 -16.70
N PRO A 370 10.99 4.43 -16.46
CA PRO A 370 10.74 5.83 -16.81
C PRO A 370 11.54 6.80 -15.95
N SER A 371 11.97 7.91 -16.58
CA SER A 371 12.83 8.92 -15.99
C SER A 371 12.09 9.77 -14.95
N SER A 372 12.82 10.25 -13.95
CA SER A 372 12.27 11.09 -12.88
C SER A 372 11.96 12.53 -13.28
N SER A 373 12.51 13.03 -14.35
CA SER A 373 12.55 14.45 -14.78
C SER A 373 13.47 15.37 -13.95
N ASN A 374 14.17 14.83 -12.95
CA ASN A 374 15.12 15.54 -12.08
C ASN A 374 16.38 14.72 -11.86
N ASN A 375 17.44 15.33 -11.36
CA ASN A 375 18.65 14.60 -10.95
C ASN A 375 18.52 14.00 -9.55
N VAL A 376 17.37 13.42 -9.26
CA VAL A 376 17.05 12.55 -8.12
C VAL A 376 16.04 11.52 -8.59
N TYR A 377 15.85 10.44 -7.86
CA TYR A 377 14.86 9.45 -8.25
C TYR A 377 13.42 9.97 -8.09
N LYS A 378 12.52 9.33 -8.80
CA LYS A 378 11.08 9.34 -8.57
C LYS A 378 10.65 7.90 -8.37
N ARG A 379 10.00 7.61 -7.23
CA ARG A 379 9.63 6.23 -6.83
C ARG A 379 8.91 5.50 -7.96
N HIS A 380 9.44 4.36 -8.35
CA HIS A 380 8.90 3.56 -9.45
C HIS A 380 9.39 2.11 -9.36
N ILE A 381 8.57 1.16 -9.81
CA ILE A 381 8.93 -0.26 -9.88
C ILE A 381 9.80 -0.51 -11.10
N GLY A 382 10.90 -1.24 -10.94
CA GLY A 382 11.80 -1.62 -12.03
C GLY A 382 12.67 -0.49 -12.58
N ALA A 383 12.74 0.64 -11.90
CA ALA A 383 13.48 1.82 -12.35
C ALA A 383 14.72 2.12 -11.52
N GLY A 384 15.40 1.08 -11.03
CA GLY A 384 16.64 1.15 -10.28
C GLY A 384 16.50 0.83 -8.80
N PHE A 385 17.58 0.33 -8.24
CA PHE A 385 17.61 -0.20 -6.87
C PHE A 385 17.23 0.83 -5.81
N PHE A 386 17.87 2.01 -5.83
CA PHE A 386 17.56 3.07 -4.87
C PHE A 386 16.18 3.70 -5.12
N THR A 387 15.75 3.71 -6.39
CA THR A 387 14.41 4.17 -6.76
C THR A 387 13.30 3.30 -6.15
N GLU A 388 13.51 1.99 -6.12
CA GLU A 388 12.55 1.05 -5.50
C GLU A 388 12.57 1.15 -3.97
N TRP A 389 13.74 1.12 -3.35
CA TRP A 389 13.88 0.93 -1.91
C TRP A 389 13.93 2.22 -1.09
N GLY A 390 14.26 3.37 -1.73
CA GLY A 390 14.37 4.66 -1.06
C GLY A 390 15.65 4.78 -0.23
N GLY A 391 15.64 5.56 0.84
CA GLY A 391 16.80 5.81 1.67
C GLY A 391 17.40 4.54 2.28
N MET A 392 18.48 4.06 1.69
CA MET A 392 19.04 2.73 1.96
C MET A 392 19.60 2.55 3.37
N ASN A 393 20.14 3.61 3.98
CA ASN A 393 20.68 3.56 5.33
C ASN A 393 19.63 3.42 6.43
N ARG A 394 18.34 3.36 6.05
CA ARG A 394 17.22 3.17 6.97
C ARG A 394 16.91 1.70 7.25
N TYR A 395 17.58 0.76 6.59
CA TYR A 395 17.44 -0.68 6.79
C TYR A 395 18.59 -1.20 7.68
N PRO A 396 18.33 -1.51 8.97
CA PRO A 396 19.39 -1.79 9.96
C PRO A 396 20.34 -2.90 9.55
N ASP A 397 19.79 -3.98 8.99
CA ASP A 397 20.53 -5.20 8.70
C ASP A 397 21.15 -5.22 7.29
N ALA A 398 20.86 -4.22 6.44
CA ALA A 398 21.36 -4.19 5.08
C ALA A 398 22.76 -3.55 4.93
N GLY A 399 23.20 -2.82 5.97
CA GLY A 399 24.54 -2.28 6.08
C GLY A 399 24.88 -1.13 5.11
N PHE A 400 23.86 -0.44 4.58
CA PHE A 400 24.06 0.72 3.71
C PHE A 400 24.37 1.97 4.51
N VAL A 401 25.17 2.87 3.88
CA VAL A 401 25.45 4.21 4.36
C VAL A 401 24.79 5.25 3.47
N PHE A 402 24.53 6.44 3.98
CA PHE A 402 24.01 7.57 3.20
C PHE A 402 25.15 8.27 2.45
N GLN A 403 25.65 7.63 1.39
CA GLN A 403 26.83 8.07 0.64
C GLN A 403 26.62 7.87 -0.87
N TYR A 404 27.59 8.36 -1.66
CA TYR A 404 27.69 8.04 -3.08
C TYR A 404 28.30 6.66 -3.27
N TYR A 405 27.67 5.88 -4.13
CA TYR A 405 28.12 4.57 -4.56
C TYR A 405 28.62 4.62 -6.00
N TRP A 406 29.83 4.12 -6.25
CA TRP A 406 30.39 4.10 -7.57
C TRP A 406 29.55 3.32 -8.56
N THR A 407 29.52 3.81 -9.81
CA THR A 407 28.98 3.10 -10.96
C THR A 407 30.04 2.88 -12.04
N SER A 408 29.81 1.94 -12.93
CA SER A 408 30.72 1.66 -14.06
C SER A 408 30.61 2.67 -15.21
N ASP A 409 29.62 3.58 -15.16
CA ASP A 409 29.45 4.61 -16.17
C ASP A 409 30.38 5.79 -15.91
N ALA A 410 30.89 6.39 -17.01
CA ALA A 410 31.91 7.41 -16.99
C ALA A 410 31.54 8.63 -17.85
N THR A 411 32.16 9.77 -17.56
CA THR A 411 32.12 10.97 -18.39
C THR A 411 33.51 11.60 -18.43
N GLY A 412 34.13 11.64 -19.60
CA GLY A 412 35.53 12.08 -19.74
C GLY A 412 36.46 11.23 -18.87
N SER A 413 37.23 11.88 -17.97
CA SER A 413 38.14 11.22 -17.02
C SER A 413 37.51 10.92 -15.65
N SER A 414 36.19 11.20 -15.48
CA SER A 414 35.46 11.01 -14.24
C SER A 414 34.49 9.84 -14.32
N GLN A 415 34.17 9.25 -13.17
CA GLN A 415 33.21 8.18 -13.04
C GLN A 415 31.93 8.71 -12.38
N PHE A 416 30.75 8.20 -12.76
CA PHE A 416 29.54 8.53 -12.06
C PHE A 416 29.38 7.73 -10.77
N ALA A 417 28.79 8.37 -9.79
CA ALA A 417 28.33 7.74 -8.56
C ALA A 417 26.91 8.22 -8.23
N VAL A 418 26.16 7.40 -7.49
CA VAL A 418 24.76 7.64 -7.15
C VAL A 418 24.59 7.63 -5.64
N THR A 419 23.88 8.63 -5.07
CA THR A 419 23.59 8.64 -3.63
C THR A 419 22.54 7.59 -3.28
N SER A 420 22.75 6.86 -2.20
CA SER A 420 21.82 5.86 -1.68
C SER A 420 20.55 6.45 -1.06
N GLY A 421 20.54 7.75 -0.77
CA GLY A 421 19.37 8.44 -0.21
C GLY A 421 18.40 8.95 -1.26
N TYR A 422 18.93 9.76 -2.19
CA TYR A 422 18.08 10.48 -3.17
C TYR A 422 18.16 9.91 -4.59
N GLY A 423 19.05 8.94 -4.85
CA GLY A 423 19.35 8.51 -6.20
C GLY A 423 19.99 9.60 -7.07
N LEU A 424 20.57 10.63 -6.48
CA LEU A 424 21.22 11.75 -7.16
C LEU A 424 22.52 11.27 -7.81
N VAL A 425 22.74 11.67 -9.07
CA VAL A 425 23.94 11.32 -9.84
C VAL A 425 24.94 12.46 -9.85
N ALA A 426 26.20 12.15 -9.54
CA ALA A 426 27.31 13.08 -9.71
C ALA A 426 28.56 12.35 -10.21
N SER A 427 29.42 13.06 -10.94
CA SER A 427 30.70 12.55 -11.44
C SER A 427 31.84 12.98 -10.51
N PHE A 428 32.80 12.08 -10.32
CA PHE A 428 33.99 12.31 -9.49
C PHE A 428 35.25 11.81 -10.21
N ILE A 429 36.36 12.48 -9.93
CA ILE A 429 37.66 12.06 -10.43
C ILE A 429 38.09 10.74 -9.75
N ALA A 430 38.92 9.95 -10.42
CA ALA A 430 39.33 8.61 -9.99
C ALA A 430 40.08 8.57 -8.64
N SER A 431 40.64 9.69 -8.19
CA SER A 431 41.33 9.85 -6.89
C SER A 431 40.38 10.09 -5.70
N THR A 432 39.06 10.24 -5.96
CA THR A 432 38.04 10.35 -4.92
C THR A 432 37.67 8.97 -4.39
N SER A 433 37.40 8.85 -3.10
CA SER A 433 36.84 7.62 -2.51
C SER A 433 35.32 7.70 -2.39
N ARG A 434 34.64 6.62 -2.74
CA ARG A 434 33.18 6.46 -2.59
C ARG A 434 32.87 5.01 -2.22
N SER A 435 31.64 4.79 -1.74
CA SER A 435 31.19 3.47 -1.32
C SER A 435 31.09 2.48 -2.49
N GLY A 436 31.22 1.22 -2.18
CA GLY A 436 31.16 0.11 -3.15
C GLY A 436 29.85 -0.64 -3.10
N LEU A 437 29.37 -0.99 -4.29
CA LEU A 437 28.18 -1.82 -4.50
C LEU A 437 28.40 -2.67 -5.73
N CYS A 438 28.04 -3.95 -5.64
CA CYS A 438 28.13 -4.89 -6.76
C CYS A 438 26.77 -5.47 -7.05
N THR A 439 26.55 -5.92 -8.29
CA THR A 439 25.29 -6.53 -8.68
C THR A 439 25.51 -7.81 -9.50
N ALA A 440 24.66 -8.79 -9.25
CA ALA A 440 24.39 -9.86 -10.20
C ALA A 440 23.29 -9.41 -11.16
N PRO A 441 23.40 -9.80 -12.44
CA PRO A 441 22.64 -9.22 -13.54
C PRO A 441 21.17 -9.17 -13.30
#